data_468c9381ac2a40224b132e944aaa1be5
#
_entry.id   468c9381ac2a40224b132e944aaa1be5
#
_cell.length_a   1.000
_cell.length_b   1.000
_cell.length_c   1.000
_cell.angle_alpha   90.00
_cell.angle_beta   90.00
_cell.angle_gamma   90.00
#
_symmetry.space_group_name_H-M   'P 1'
#
loop_
_entity.id
_entity.type
_entity.pdbx_description
1 polymer ?
#
loop_
_entity_poly.entity_id
_entity_poly.type
_entity_poly.pdbx_seq_one_letter_code
_entity_poly.pdbx_strand_id
1 'polypeptide(L)'
;NLLPEAILSAEPLERLRRNKTEIFDVVEQAISEELFNLPEGTKTHPELNGLQLIIREVIIKYLGKLLEYDKRMVPFMVLAHESEVYKEYSIETSEGMFQLKVGGRIDRIDEIGVGTSSDRLRVVDYKSGTVRPTDLKSIEEVFDVNNILKKHSDYCLQAILYSIIESENDKTYNPEQKPVSPALLFIQSLGKKDYSPVLRIGGEEITDVQRYKEDFENLLKQTISEIYEPKVPFTPTSEIKFCQMCPYRSLCGR
;
A
#
# COMPACT_ATOMS: atom_id res chain seq x y z
N ASN A 1 5.13 17.53 11.85
CA ASN A 1 6.15 16.51 12.03
C ASN A 1 5.85 15.75 13.32
N LEU A 2 5.08 14.64 13.21
CA LEU A 2 5.04 13.64 14.25
C LEU A 2 6.43 13.02 14.28
N LEU A 3 7.11 13.09 15.42
CA LEU A 3 8.44 12.54 15.56
C LEU A 3 8.38 11.04 15.24
N PRO A 4 9.24 10.52 14.34
CA PRO A 4 9.36 9.08 14.18
C PRO A 4 9.70 8.46 15.54
N GLU A 5 9.18 7.26 15.80
CA GLU A 5 9.37 6.49 17.03
C GLU A 5 8.65 7.00 18.29
N ALA A 6 7.74 7.97 18.19
CA ALA A 6 6.91 8.36 19.32
C ALA A 6 5.58 7.59 19.31
N ILE A 7 5.22 7.00 20.45
CA ILE A 7 3.89 6.39 20.63
C ILE A 7 2.84 7.49 20.54
N LEU A 8 1.99 7.41 19.53
CA LEU A 8 0.91 8.38 19.33
C LEU A 8 -0.23 8.13 20.28
N SER A 9 -0.76 9.22 20.82
CA SER A 9 -1.96 9.25 21.66
C SER A 9 -3.08 10.05 21.01
N ALA A 10 -4.27 9.99 21.57
CA ALA A 10 -5.45 10.64 20.99
C ALA A 10 -5.35 12.17 21.00
N GLU A 11 -4.71 12.76 22.00
CA GLU A 11 -4.67 14.23 22.19
C GLU A 11 -3.90 14.97 21.08
N PRO A 12 -2.65 14.59 20.71
CA PRO A 12 -1.94 15.21 19.60
C PRO A 12 -2.70 15.11 18.26
N LEU A 13 -3.29 13.96 17.97
CA LEU A 13 -4.07 13.73 16.74
C LEU A 13 -5.33 14.60 16.71
N GLU A 14 -6.04 14.72 17.84
CA GLU A 14 -7.21 15.60 17.95
C GLU A 14 -6.83 17.08 17.83
N ARG A 15 -5.73 17.50 18.43
CA ARG A 15 -5.21 18.86 18.29
C ARG A 15 -4.91 19.18 16.83
N LEU A 16 -4.18 18.31 16.13
CA LEU A 16 -3.88 18.48 14.71
C LEU A 16 -5.16 18.53 13.88
N ARG A 17 -6.10 17.60 14.10
CA ARG A 17 -7.37 17.54 13.38
C ARG A 17 -8.20 18.83 13.53
N ARG A 18 -8.14 19.49 14.67
CA ARG A 18 -8.83 20.77 14.94
C ARG A 18 -8.12 21.97 14.36
N ASN A 19 -6.82 21.89 14.14
CA ASN A 19 -6.03 22.98 13.58
C ASN A 19 -6.17 23.04 12.05
N LYS A 20 -7.28 23.62 11.58
CA LYS A 20 -7.61 23.72 10.16
C LYS A 20 -6.58 24.54 9.37
N THR A 21 -5.96 25.53 9.99
CA THR A 21 -4.92 26.36 9.36
C THR A 21 -3.69 25.51 9.09
N GLU A 22 -3.20 24.75 10.06
CA GLU A 22 -2.04 23.88 9.89
C GLU A 22 -2.29 22.80 8.82
N ILE A 23 -3.47 22.17 8.82
CA ILE A 23 -3.86 21.22 7.78
C ILE A 23 -3.86 21.88 6.40
N PHE A 24 -4.42 23.07 6.30
CA PHE A 24 -4.46 23.82 5.05
C PHE A 24 -3.04 24.15 4.56
N ASP A 25 -2.19 24.69 5.42
CA ASP A 25 -0.82 25.07 5.08
C ASP A 25 0.02 23.88 4.63
N VAL A 26 -0.09 22.73 5.32
CA VAL A 26 0.60 21.48 4.94
C VAL A 26 0.12 20.99 3.57
N VAL A 27 -1.18 21.05 3.28
CA VAL A 27 -1.73 20.62 1.97
C VAL A 27 -1.30 21.57 0.85
N GLU A 28 -1.30 22.90 1.07
CA GLU A 28 -0.80 23.88 0.10
C GLU A 28 0.70 23.65 -0.18
N GLN A 29 1.48 23.38 0.86
CA GLN A 29 2.90 23.07 0.71
C GLN A 29 3.09 21.79 -0.13
N ALA A 30 2.39 20.70 0.20
CA ALA A 30 2.46 19.45 -0.54
C ALA A 30 2.03 19.62 -2.02
N ILE A 31 0.97 20.39 -2.29
CA ILE A 31 0.56 20.70 -3.66
C ILE A 31 1.65 21.46 -4.41
N SER A 32 2.30 22.43 -3.75
CA SER A 32 3.39 23.22 -4.36
C SER A 32 4.58 22.35 -4.72
N GLU A 33 4.96 21.44 -3.85
CA GLU A 33 6.09 20.53 -4.03
C GLU A 33 5.79 19.43 -5.06
N GLU A 34 4.70 18.71 -4.90
CA GLU A 34 4.40 17.51 -5.69
C GLU A 34 3.73 17.79 -7.04
N LEU A 35 2.83 18.77 -7.10
CA LEU A 35 2.11 19.08 -8.35
C LEU A 35 2.87 20.09 -9.22
N PHE A 36 3.53 21.07 -8.60
CA PHE A 36 4.26 22.12 -9.31
C PHE A 36 5.77 21.93 -9.28
N ASN A 37 6.28 20.88 -8.64
CA ASN A 37 7.71 20.57 -8.52
C ASN A 37 8.54 21.75 -7.96
N LEU A 38 7.97 22.51 -7.05
CA LEU A 38 8.70 23.59 -6.39
C LEU A 38 9.63 23.05 -5.29
N PRO A 39 10.77 23.74 -5.04
CA PRO A 39 11.66 23.32 -3.95
C PRO A 39 10.95 23.30 -2.59
N GLU A 40 11.32 22.32 -1.75
CA GLU A 40 10.82 22.21 -0.38
C GLU A 40 10.97 23.54 0.40
N GLY A 41 9.93 23.91 1.14
CA GLY A 41 9.91 25.16 1.93
C GLY A 41 9.67 26.43 1.12
N THR A 42 9.29 26.33 -0.15
CA THR A 42 8.89 27.49 -0.97
C THR A 42 7.66 28.16 -0.35
N LYS A 43 7.76 29.46 0.00
CA LYS A 43 6.67 30.20 0.68
C LYS A 43 5.60 30.75 -0.25
N THR A 44 5.86 30.78 -1.55
CA THR A 44 4.89 31.25 -2.55
C THR A 44 4.14 30.07 -3.13
N HIS A 45 2.82 30.07 -2.99
CA HIS A 45 1.98 29.05 -3.57
C HIS A 45 1.48 29.49 -4.95
N PRO A 46 1.55 28.62 -5.98
CA PRO A 46 0.99 28.92 -7.30
C PRO A 46 -0.52 29.13 -7.25
N GLU A 47 -1.05 29.98 -8.13
CA GLU A 47 -2.48 30.09 -8.30
C GLU A 47 -3.08 28.77 -8.84
N LEU A 48 -4.04 28.23 -8.07
CA LEU A 48 -4.70 26.99 -8.42
C LEU A 48 -5.87 27.26 -9.39
N ASN A 49 -5.99 26.46 -10.44
CA ASN A 49 -7.19 26.46 -11.29
C ASN A 49 -8.38 25.77 -10.58
N GLY A 50 -9.57 25.85 -11.18
CA GLY A 50 -10.78 25.33 -10.55
C GLY A 50 -10.73 23.84 -10.17
N LEU A 51 -10.11 22.98 -11.01
CA LEU A 51 -9.93 21.55 -10.70
C LEU A 51 -8.95 21.34 -9.55
N GLN A 52 -7.84 22.06 -9.53
CA GLN A 52 -6.84 21.98 -8.48
C GLN A 52 -7.39 22.44 -7.12
N LEU A 53 -8.26 23.47 -7.11
CA LEU A 53 -8.99 23.88 -5.91
C LEU A 53 -9.86 22.75 -5.36
N ILE A 54 -10.59 22.04 -6.24
CA ILE A 54 -11.39 20.89 -5.83
C ILE A 54 -10.52 19.77 -5.27
N ILE A 55 -9.39 19.47 -5.92
CA ILE A 55 -8.44 18.46 -5.47
C ILE A 55 -7.92 18.80 -4.07
N ARG A 56 -7.53 20.05 -3.82
CA ARG A 56 -7.10 20.53 -2.52
C ARG A 56 -8.16 20.27 -1.42
N GLU A 57 -9.39 20.66 -1.66
CA GLU A 57 -10.49 20.45 -0.69
C GLU A 57 -10.74 18.96 -0.42
N VAL A 58 -10.61 18.11 -1.45
CA VAL A 58 -10.71 16.65 -1.30
C VAL A 58 -9.57 16.11 -0.44
N ILE A 59 -8.32 16.56 -0.65
CA ILE A 59 -7.16 16.14 0.13
C ILE A 59 -7.34 16.56 1.60
N ILE A 60 -7.72 17.81 1.88
CA ILE A 60 -8.00 18.30 3.24
C ILE A 60 -9.05 17.42 3.93
N LYS A 61 -10.13 17.09 3.22
CA LYS A 61 -11.19 16.21 3.73
C LYS A 61 -10.68 14.79 4.02
N TYR A 62 -9.84 14.25 3.14
CA TYR A 62 -9.24 12.93 3.31
C TYR A 62 -8.29 12.89 4.50
N LEU A 63 -7.44 13.89 4.65
CA LEU A 63 -6.54 14.02 5.78
C LEU A 63 -7.31 14.09 7.10
N GLY A 64 -8.41 14.86 7.16
CA GLY A 64 -9.28 14.91 8.33
C GLY A 64 -9.89 13.54 8.70
N LYS A 65 -10.29 12.75 7.70
CA LYS A 65 -10.79 11.38 7.92
C LYS A 65 -9.69 10.43 8.40
N LEU A 66 -8.48 10.55 7.85
CA LEU A 66 -7.33 9.75 8.24
C LEU A 66 -6.96 10.01 9.70
N LEU A 67 -6.87 11.27 10.11
CA LEU A 67 -6.60 11.66 11.50
C LEU A 67 -7.67 11.14 12.48
N GLU A 68 -8.95 11.15 12.07
CA GLU A 68 -10.03 10.58 12.88
C GLU A 68 -9.94 9.05 12.97
N TYR A 69 -9.53 8.38 11.90
CA TYR A 69 -9.26 6.94 11.91
C TYR A 69 -8.06 6.62 12.81
N ASP A 70 -6.94 7.29 12.64
CA ASP A 70 -5.73 7.09 13.44
C ASP A 70 -5.98 7.33 14.93
N LYS A 71 -6.79 8.34 15.27
CA LYS A 71 -7.22 8.58 16.64
C LYS A 71 -7.97 7.39 17.27
N ARG A 72 -8.69 6.59 16.48
CA ARG A 72 -9.36 5.38 16.99
C ARG A 72 -8.40 4.20 17.17
N MET A 73 -7.24 4.27 16.53
CA MET A 73 -6.23 3.20 16.56
C MET A 73 -5.19 3.35 17.66
N VAL A 74 -5.16 4.49 18.38
CA VAL A 74 -4.18 4.71 19.45
C VAL A 74 -4.31 3.71 20.60
N PRO A 75 -3.20 3.30 21.27
CA PRO A 75 -1.83 3.73 21.00
C PRO A 75 -1.20 2.96 19.82
N PHE A 76 -0.46 3.68 18.98
CA PHE A 76 0.34 3.10 17.91
C PHE A 76 1.56 3.98 17.63
N MET A 77 2.52 3.48 16.88
CA MET A 77 3.72 4.22 16.48
C MET A 77 3.86 4.17 14.96
N VAL A 78 4.18 5.32 14.34
CA VAL A 78 4.57 5.35 12.91
C VAL A 78 6.08 5.17 12.86
N LEU A 79 6.53 4.08 12.25
CA LEU A 79 7.95 3.74 12.12
C LEU A 79 8.56 4.36 10.86
N ALA A 80 7.80 4.34 9.76
CA ALA A 80 8.25 4.90 8.49
C ALA A 80 7.10 5.31 7.59
N HIS A 81 7.40 6.18 6.63
CA HIS A 81 6.57 6.50 5.47
C HIS A 81 7.46 6.63 4.24
N GLU A 82 6.89 6.33 3.06
CA GLU A 82 7.57 6.36 1.77
C GLU A 82 8.87 5.53 1.75
N SER A 83 8.86 4.35 2.42
CA SER A 83 10.04 3.50 2.60
C SER A 83 10.21 2.51 1.45
N GLU A 84 11.40 2.47 0.84
CA GLU A 84 11.71 1.52 -0.21
C GLU A 84 12.10 0.16 0.37
N VAL A 85 11.47 -0.90 -0.15
CA VAL A 85 11.74 -2.29 0.24
C VAL A 85 11.91 -3.17 -0.99
N TYR A 86 12.94 -4.02 -0.97
CA TYR A 86 13.25 -4.92 -2.06
C TYR A 86 13.80 -6.25 -1.55
N LYS A 87 13.48 -7.32 -2.29
CA LYS A 87 14.06 -8.65 -2.08
C LYS A 87 14.53 -9.23 -3.41
N GLU A 88 15.65 -9.95 -3.40
CA GLU A 88 16.16 -10.67 -4.56
C GLU A 88 15.58 -12.09 -4.59
N TYR A 89 15.09 -12.47 -5.76
CA TYR A 89 14.57 -13.81 -6.03
C TYR A 89 15.39 -14.48 -7.13
N SER A 90 15.75 -15.74 -6.90
CA SER A 90 16.31 -16.61 -7.94
C SER A 90 15.18 -17.23 -8.74
N ILE A 91 15.15 -16.96 -10.03
CA ILE A 91 14.11 -17.40 -10.96
C ILE A 91 14.73 -18.41 -11.94
N GLU A 92 14.10 -19.54 -12.11
CA GLU A 92 14.50 -20.59 -13.06
C GLU A 92 13.63 -20.54 -14.31
N THR A 93 14.26 -20.64 -15.48
CA THR A 93 13.63 -20.74 -16.80
C THR A 93 14.31 -21.84 -17.62
N SER A 94 13.80 -22.13 -18.81
CA SER A 94 14.43 -23.10 -19.71
C SER A 94 15.83 -22.69 -20.20
N GLU A 95 16.23 -21.42 -20.06
CA GLU A 95 17.55 -20.91 -20.44
C GLU A 95 18.51 -20.78 -19.25
N GLY A 96 18.06 -21.09 -18.03
CA GLY A 96 18.86 -21.08 -16.82
C GLY A 96 18.27 -20.24 -15.69
N MET A 97 19.10 -19.98 -14.69
CA MET A 97 18.72 -19.18 -13.52
C MET A 97 19.20 -17.74 -13.66
N PHE A 98 18.35 -16.79 -13.22
CA PHE A 98 18.73 -15.39 -13.08
C PHE A 98 18.21 -14.80 -11.77
N GLN A 99 18.79 -13.68 -11.35
CA GLN A 99 18.36 -12.94 -10.16
C GLN A 99 17.46 -11.77 -10.56
N LEU A 100 16.36 -11.60 -9.85
CA LEU A 100 15.44 -10.49 -10.04
C LEU A 100 15.16 -9.80 -8.71
N LYS A 101 15.31 -8.48 -8.68
CA LYS A 101 14.98 -7.65 -7.55
C LYS A 101 13.51 -7.24 -7.64
N VAL A 102 12.69 -7.66 -6.67
CA VAL A 102 11.26 -7.37 -6.60
C VAL A 102 10.95 -6.58 -5.33
N GLY A 103 10.10 -5.58 -5.44
CA GLY A 103 9.72 -4.72 -4.31
C GLY A 103 9.13 -3.41 -4.79
N GLY A 104 9.26 -2.37 -3.98
CA GLY A 104 8.77 -1.03 -4.29
C GLY A 104 8.78 -0.13 -3.07
N ARG A 105 7.85 0.82 -2.99
CA ARG A 105 7.75 1.80 -1.94
C ARG A 105 6.51 1.52 -1.08
N ILE A 106 6.72 1.43 0.23
CA ILE A 106 5.65 1.30 1.24
C ILE A 106 5.21 2.70 1.63
N ASP A 107 3.91 2.98 1.60
CA ASP A 107 3.39 4.29 1.98
C ASP A 107 3.57 4.57 3.47
N ARG A 108 3.30 3.57 4.35
CA ARG A 108 3.47 3.71 5.80
C ARG A 108 3.70 2.37 6.49
N ILE A 109 4.58 2.37 7.49
CA ILE A 109 4.79 1.25 8.42
C ILE A 109 4.40 1.72 9.82
N ASP A 110 3.47 1.00 10.45
CA ASP A 110 3.04 1.24 11.82
C ASP A 110 3.42 0.07 12.73
N GLU A 111 3.67 0.37 14.00
CA GLU A 111 3.59 -0.60 15.09
C GLU A 111 2.29 -0.38 15.84
N ILE A 112 1.44 -1.40 15.92
CA ILE A 112 0.12 -1.36 16.55
C ILE A 112 0.02 -2.37 17.68
N GLY A 113 -0.81 -2.07 18.69
CA GLY A 113 -0.92 -2.93 19.88
C GLY A 113 0.32 -2.90 20.76
N VAL A 114 1.09 -1.83 20.70
CA VAL A 114 2.38 -1.64 21.40
C VAL A 114 2.28 -2.04 22.87
N GLY A 115 3.17 -2.96 23.30
CA GLY A 115 3.21 -3.46 24.68
C GLY A 115 2.07 -4.41 25.07
N THR A 116 1.30 -4.93 24.13
CA THR A 116 0.24 -5.92 24.35
C THR A 116 0.56 -7.26 23.66
N SER A 117 -0.25 -8.28 23.91
CA SER A 117 -0.15 -9.57 23.19
C SER A 117 -0.51 -9.47 21.70
N SER A 118 -1.00 -8.33 21.25
CA SER A 118 -1.35 -8.05 19.85
C SER A 118 -0.32 -7.15 19.15
N ASP A 119 0.82 -6.96 19.79
CA ASP A 119 1.92 -6.13 19.27
C ASP A 119 2.43 -6.69 17.94
N ARG A 120 2.36 -5.88 16.90
CA ARG A 120 2.76 -6.26 15.55
C ARG A 120 2.99 -5.05 14.66
N LEU A 121 3.73 -5.25 13.59
CA LEU A 121 3.84 -4.27 12.52
C LEU A 121 2.62 -4.35 11.58
N ARG A 122 2.34 -3.23 10.95
CA ARG A 122 1.33 -3.11 9.91
C ARG A 122 1.92 -2.34 8.73
N VAL A 123 2.00 -3.00 7.59
CA VAL A 123 2.40 -2.40 6.32
C VAL A 123 1.14 -1.87 5.64
N VAL A 124 1.06 -0.56 5.48
CA VAL A 124 -0.14 0.14 4.98
C VAL A 124 0.12 0.70 3.61
N ASP A 125 -0.78 0.43 2.69
CA ASP A 125 -0.85 1.05 1.38
C ASP A 125 -2.17 1.85 1.26
N TYR A 126 -2.06 3.15 0.89
CA TYR A 126 -3.19 4.05 0.78
C TYR A 126 -3.90 3.94 -0.57
N LYS A 127 -5.21 3.80 -0.54
CA LYS A 127 -6.05 3.77 -1.74
C LYS A 127 -7.10 4.87 -1.71
N SER A 128 -6.95 5.88 -2.58
CA SER A 128 -7.92 6.98 -2.75
C SER A 128 -9.10 6.61 -3.65
N GLY A 129 -8.96 5.56 -4.44
CA GLY A 129 -9.94 5.09 -5.41
C GLY A 129 -11.12 4.32 -4.81
N THR A 130 -11.87 3.66 -5.68
CA THR A 130 -13.03 2.83 -5.32
C THR A 130 -12.59 1.67 -4.42
N VAL A 131 -13.35 1.45 -3.35
CA VAL A 131 -13.11 0.33 -2.43
C VAL A 131 -13.19 -1.01 -3.17
N ARG A 132 -12.20 -1.87 -2.94
CA ARG A 132 -12.10 -3.20 -3.53
C ARG A 132 -12.17 -4.26 -2.43
N PRO A 133 -12.54 -5.52 -2.79
CA PRO A 133 -12.50 -6.62 -1.85
C PRO A 133 -11.11 -6.80 -1.26
N THR A 134 -11.05 -6.96 0.07
CA THR A 134 -9.83 -7.21 0.84
C THR A 134 -9.89 -8.56 1.55
N ASP A 135 -10.95 -9.33 1.33
CA ASP A 135 -11.13 -10.68 1.84
C ASP A 135 -10.95 -11.66 0.67
N LEU A 136 -9.86 -12.39 0.71
CA LEU A 136 -9.50 -13.44 -0.25
C LEU A 136 -9.97 -14.78 0.30
N LYS A 137 -10.34 -15.72 -0.56
CA LYS A 137 -10.64 -17.09 -0.12
C LYS A 137 -9.37 -17.86 0.23
N SER A 138 -8.31 -17.61 -0.54
CA SER A 138 -7.00 -18.22 -0.35
C SER A 138 -5.92 -17.33 -0.97
N ILE A 139 -4.64 -17.67 -0.73
CA ILE A 139 -3.49 -16.91 -1.25
C ILE A 139 -3.38 -17.00 -2.78
N GLU A 140 -3.83 -18.08 -3.39
CA GLU A 140 -3.81 -18.29 -4.83
C GLU A 140 -4.70 -17.28 -5.57
N GLU A 141 -5.77 -16.79 -4.94
CA GLU A 141 -6.62 -15.73 -5.53
C GLU A 141 -5.88 -14.44 -5.88
N VAL A 142 -4.74 -14.19 -5.23
CA VAL A 142 -3.89 -13.03 -5.51
C VAL A 142 -3.31 -13.09 -6.91
N PHE A 143 -3.00 -14.30 -7.40
CA PHE A 143 -2.36 -14.56 -8.70
C PHE A 143 -3.36 -14.94 -9.81
N ASP A 144 -4.65 -15.06 -9.47
CA ASP A 144 -5.68 -15.34 -10.48
C ASP A 144 -5.92 -14.10 -11.36
N VAL A 145 -5.59 -14.23 -12.66
CA VAL A 145 -5.77 -13.16 -13.67
C VAL A 145 -7.20 -12.60 -13.67
N ASN A 146 -8.23 -13.45 -13.48
CA ASN A 146 -9.61 -12.99 -13.43
C ASN A 146 -9.90 -12.11 -12.21
N ASN A 147 -9.28 -12.40 -11.07
CA ASN A 147 -9.39 -11.58 -9.87
C ASN A 147 -8.62 -10.26 -10.02
N ILE A 148 -7.42 -10.28 -10.60
CA ILE A 148 -6.66 -9.06 -10.92
C ILE A 148 -7.51 -8.13 -11.78
N LEU A 149 -8.05 -8.63 -12.89
CA LEU A 149 -8.81 -7.83 -13.85
C LEU A 149 -10.17 -7.36 -13.32
N LYS A 150 -10.85 -8.12 -12.47
CA LYS A 150 -12.21 -7.83 -12.01
C LYS A 150 -12.29 -7.22 -10.62
N LYS A 151 -11.41 -7.65 -9.71
CA LYS A 151 -11.46 -7.29 -8.29
C LYS A 151 -10.28 -6.42 -7.84
N HIS A 152 -9.27 -6.21 -8.71
CA HIS A 152 -8.00 -5.56 -8.37
C HIS A 152 -7.27 -6.26 -7.23
N SER A 153 -7.11 -7.59 -7.33
CA SER A 153 -6.31 -8.35 -6.38
C SER A 153 -4.80 -8.04 -6.45
N ASP A 154 -4.36 -7.31 -7.48
CA ASP A 154 -3.04 -6.68 -7.59
C ASP A 154 -2.72 -5.78 -6.39
N TYR A 155 -3.70 -5.10 -5.79
CA TYR A 155 -3.52 -4.35 -4.55
C TYR A 155 -3.17 -5.28 -3.37
N CYS A 156 -3.82 -6.45 -3.28
CA CYS A 156 -3.51 -7.45 -2.28
C CYS A 156 -2.11 -8.04 -2.49
N LEU A 157 -1.73 -8.31 -3.76
CA LEU A 157 -0.39 -8.78 -4.11
C LEU A 157 0.67 -7.80 -3.60
N GLN A 158 0.51 -6.51 -3.89
CA GLN A 158 1.42 -5.46 -3.45
C GLN A 158 1.56 -5.43 -1.92
N ALA A 159 0.45 -5.37 -1.19
CA ALA A 159 0.45 -5.28 0.26
C ALA A 159 1.06 -6.53 0.93
N ILE A 160 0.76 -7.73 0.42
CA ILE A 160 1.32 -8.99 0.93
C ILE A 160 2.83 -9.07 0.63
N LEU A 161 3.25 -8.76 -0.61
CA LEU A 161 4.67 -8.75 -0.99
C LEU A 161 5.49 -7.85 -0.07
N TYR A 162 5.05 -6.61 0.12
CA TYR A 162 5.77 -5.65 0.97
C TYR A 162 5.80 -6.10 2.43
N SER A 163 4.71 -6.69 2.92
CA SER A 163 4.66 -7.24 4.28
C SER A 163 5.59 -8.43 4.47
N ILE A 164 5.74 -9.30 3.46
CA ILE A 164 6.71 -10.41 3.49
C ILE A 164 8.14 -9.87 3.52
N ILE A 165 8.46 -8.90 2.66
CA ILE A 165 9.80 -8.30 2.64
C ILE A 165 10.12 -7.63 3.98
N GLU A 166 9.16 -6.88 4.54
CA GLU A 166 9.34 -6.19 5.82
C GLU A 166 9.42 -7.17 7.00
N SER A 167 8.71 -8.30 6.95
CA SER A 167 8.77 -9.32 8.00
C SER A 167 10.15 -10.00 8.12
N GLU A 168 10.99 -9.87 7.09
CA GLU A 168 12.37 -10.37 7.07
C GLU A 168 13.40 -9.25 7.30
N ASN A 169 12.95 -8.00 7.47
CA ASN A 169 13.82 -6.86 7.67
C ASN A 169 14.24 -6.72 9.14
N ASP A 170 15.22 -7.53 9.53
CA ASP A 170 15.76 -7.59 10.90
C ASP A 170 16.64 -6.38 11.29
N LYS A 171 16.92 -5.47 10.35
CA LYS A 171 17.90 -4.40 10.55
C LYS A 171 17.30 -3.03 10.76
N THR A 172 16.13 -2.77 10.22
CA THR A 172 15.58 -1.41 10.16
C THR A 172 14.33 -1.25 11.01
N TYR A 173 13.20 -1.82 10.58
CA TYR A 173 11.92 -1.56 11.25
C TYR A 173 11.41 -2.75 12.06
N ASN A 174 11.95 -3.96 11.84
CA ASN A 174 11.52 -5.17 12.54
C ASN A 174 12.66 -5.96 13.21
N PRO A 175 13.53 -5.31 14.03
CA PRO A 175 14.63 -6.01 14.68
C PRO A 175 14.18 -7.07 15.68
N GLU A 176 12.96 -6.96 16.21
CA GLU A 176 12.38 -7.89 17.16
C GLU A 176 11.61 -9.03 16.50
N GLN A 177 11.59 -9.10 15.15
CA GLN A 177 10.87 -10.11 14.37
C GLN A 177 9.38 -10.23 14.76
N LYS A 178 8.73 -9.09 14.98
CA LYS A 178 7.30 -9.02 15.28
C LYS A 178 6.48 -9.53 14.09
N PRO A 179 5.29 -10.08 14.32
CA PRO A 179 4.35 -10.40 13.25
C PRO A 179 4.05 -9.18 12.38
N VAL A 180 3.85 -9.37 11.08
CA VAL A 180 3.56 -8.28 10.14
C VAL A 180 2.21 -8.50 9.45
N SER A 181 1.36 -7.47 9.49
CA SER A 181 0.02 -7.47 8.87
C SER A 181 0.01 -6.62 7.60
N PRO A 182 -0.44 -7.15 6.45
CA PRO A 182 -0.71 -6.35 5.25
C PRO A 182 -2.03 -5.58 5.37
N ALA A 183 -2.03 -4.31 4.96
CA ALA A 183 -3.21 -3.46 5.05
C ALA A 183 -3.41 -2.60 3.80
N LEU A 184 -4.65 -2.56 3.30
CA LEU A 184 -5.11 -1.65 2.24
C LEU A 184 -6.07 -0.62 2.84
N LEU A 185 -5.59 0.60 3.00
CA LEU A 185 -6.36 1.65 3.64
C LEU A 185 -7.13 2.47 2.60
N PHE A 186 -8.40 2.09 2.37
CA PHE A 186 -9.30 2.83 1.49
C PHE A 186 -9.85 4.07 2.21
N ILE A 187 -9.38 5.25 1.81
CA ILE A 187 -9.72 6.52 2.46
C ILE A 187 -11.24 6.78 2.45
N GLN A 188 -11.95 6.31 1.42
CA GLN A 188 -13.41 6.43 1.35
C GLN A 188 -14.14 5.62 2.43
N SER A 189 -13.51 4.58 2.98
CA SER A 189 -14.09 3.69 4.00
C SER A 189 -13.79 4.09 5.44
N LEU A 190 -12.90 5.05 5.69
CA LEU A 190 -12.45 5.45 7.02
C LEU A 190 -13.57 5.93 7.97
N GLY A 191 -14.69 6.40 7.41
CA GLY A 191 -15.85 6.82 8.20
C GLY A 191 -16.74 5.67 8.71
N LYS A 192 -16.53 4.43 8.26
CA LYS A 192 -17.32 3.28 8.70
C LYS A 192 -16.87 2.82 10.09
N LYS A 193 -17.84 2.46 10.95
CA LYS A 193 -17.56 2.12 12.36
C LYS A 193 -16.67 0.88 12.52
N ASP A 194 -16.94 -0.16 11.72
CA ASP A 194 -16.28 -1.47 11.83
C ASP A 194 -15.28 -1.70 10.68
N TYR A 195 -14.69 -0.62 10.16
CA TYR A 195 -13.72 -0.73 9.07
C TYR A 195 -12.34 -1.15 9.61
N SER A 196 -11.83 -2.27 9.09
CA SER A 196 -10.43 -2.68 9.23
C SER A 196 -9.77 -2.65 7.85
N PRO A 197 -8.58 -2.05 7.71
CA PRO A 197 -7.80 -2.08 6.48
C PRO A 197 -7.01 -3.38 6.32
N VAL A 198 -6.86 -4.20 7.38
CA VAL A 198 -6.08 -5.43 7.35
C VAL A 198 -6.70 -6.40 6.37
N LEU A 199 -5.86 -6.99 5.52
CA LEU A 199 -6.30 -8.02 4.56
C LEU A 199 -6.78 -9.27 5.29
N ARG A 200 -7.72 -9.98 4.65
CA ARG A 200 -8.32 -11.20 5.20
C ARG A 200 -8.15 -12.35 4.24
N ILE A 201 -7.99 -13.55 4.79
CA ILE A 201 -8.06 -14.80 4.04
C ILE A 201 -9.05 -15.71 4.75
N GLY A 202 -10.07 -16.19 4.01
CA GLY A 202 -11.12 -17.04 4.55
C GLY A 202 -11.94 -16.38 5.68
N GLY A 203 -12.08 -15.07 5.65
CA GLY A 203 -12.80 -14.29 6.65
C GLY A 203 -11.95 -13.89 7.88
N GLU A 204 -10.71 -14.36 8.01
CA GLU A 204 -9.80 -14.03 9.12
C GLU A 204 -8.75 -12.99 8.71
N GLU A 205 -8.46 -12.02 9.59
CA GLU A 205 -7.41 -11.03 9.34
C GLU A 205 -6.03 -11.68 9.32
N ILE A 206 -5.19 -11.25 8.36
CA ILE A 206 -3.78 -11.64 8.30
C ILE A 206 -3.03 -10.86 9.38
N THR A 207 -2.96 -11.42 10.58
CA THR A 207 -2.20 -10.82 11.69
C THR A 207 -0.70 -11.07 11.59
N ASP A 208 -0.31 -12.12 10.84
CA ASP A 208 1.07 -12.47 10.55
C ASP A 208 1.18 -13.05 9.13
N VAL A 209 1.82 -12.31 8.25
CA VAL A 209 2.01 -12.68 6.85
C VAL A 209 2.93 -13.88 6.66
N GLN A 210 3.78 -14.20 7.63
CA GLN A 210 4.70 -15.33 7.58
C GLN A 210 3.99 -16.67 7.37
N ARG A 211 2.72 -16.78 7.80
CA ARG A 211 1.89 -17.99 7.60
C ARG A 211 1.63 -18.31 6.13
N TYR A 212 1.70 -17.31 5.26
CA TYR A 212 1.39 -17.41 3.83
C TYR A 212 2.63 -17.23 2.94
N LYS A 213 3.78 -16.99 3.54
CA LYS A 213 5.00 -16.59 2.82
C LYS A 213 5.45 -17.64 1.81
N GLU A 214 5.55 -18.91 2.23
CA GLU A 214 6.06 -19.99 1.36
C GLU A 214 5.18 -20.16 0.11
N ASP A 215 3.87 -20.25 0.30
CA ASP A 215 2.91 -20.41 -0.80
C ASP A 215 2.92 -19.18 -1.71
N PHE A 216 2.94 -17.97 -1.13
CA PHE A 216 3.00 -16.73 -1.89
C PHE A 216 4.27 -16.63 -2.73
N GLU A 217 5.44 -16.91 -2.16
CA GLU A 217 6.72 -16.82 -2.86
C GLU A 217 6.86 -17.87 -3.96
N ASN A 218 6.31 -19.07 -3.76
CA ASN A 218 6.27 -20.09 -4.80
C ASN A 218 5.42 -19.65 -6.00
N LEU A 219 4.22 -19.10 -5.75
CA LEU A 219 3.35 -18.57 -6.79
C LEU A 219 3.97 -17.34 -7.48
N LEU A 220 4.62 -16.46 -6.74
CA LEU A 220 5.34 -15.30 -7.28
C LEU A 220 6.46 -15.74 -8.22
N LYS A 221 7.31 -16.68 -7.79
CA LYS A 221 8.40 -17.23 -8.61
C LYS A 221 7.87 -17.91 -9.87
N GLN A 222 6.81 -18.70 -9.74
CA GLN A 222 6.15 -19.32 -10.89
C GLN A 222 5.66 -18.27 -11.89
N THR A 223 4.94 -17.25 -11.42
CA THR A 223 4.43 -16.16 -12.28
C THR A 223 5.56 -15.42 -12.98
N ILE A 224 6.64 -15.12 -12.27
CA ILE A 224 7.81 -14.44 -12.84
C ILE A 224 8.50 -15.37 -13.86
N SER A 225 8.66 -16.67 -13.54
CA SER A 225 9.23 -17.65 -14.46
C SER A 225 8.44 -17.72 -15.78
N GLU A 226 7.10 -17.73 -15.72
CA GLU A 226 6.25 -17.70 -16.91
C GLU A 226 6.46 -16.42 -17.76
N ILE A 227 6.65 -15.26 -17.12
CA ILE A 227 6.90 -13.99 -17.83
C ILE A 227 8.24 -14.02 -18.58
N TYR A 228 9.26 -14.63 -17.99
CA TYR A 228 10.62 -14.67 -18.53
C TYR A 228 10.94 -15.97 -19.31
N GLU A 229 10.00 -16.91 -19.41
CA GLU A 229 10.18 -18.15 -20.16
C GLU A 229 10.10 -17.91 -21.68
N PRO A 230 11.20 -18.02 -22.43
CA PRO A 230 11.21 -17.68 -23.86
C PRO A 230 10.32 -18.55 -24.72
N LYS A 231 10.00 -19.75 -24.24
CA LYS A 231 9.16 -20.72 -24.96
C LYS A 231 7.67 -20.48 -24.78
N VAL A 232 7.29 -19.62 -23.83
CA VAL A 232 5.88 -19.29 -23.55
C VAL A 232 5.55 -17.92 -24.19
N PRO A 233 4.74 -17.90 -25.26
CA PRO A 233 4.39 -16.64 -25.91
C PRO A 233 3.41 -15.83 -25.05
N PHE A 234 3.56 -14.51 -25.06
CA PHE A 234 2.57 -13.61 -24.49
C PHE A 234 1.25 -13.68 -25.28
N THR A 235 0.15 -13.89 -24.57
CA THR A 235 -1.18 -13.93 -25.17
C THR A 235 -2.00 -12.72 -24.74
N PRO A 236 -2.73 -12.04 -25.65
CA PRO A 236 -3.58 -10.93 -25.27
C PRO A 236 -4.76 -11.40 -24.43
N THR A 237 -5.20 -10.57 -23.47
CA THR A 237 -6.37 -10.87 -22.65
C THR A 237 -7.63 -11.09 -23.49
N SER A 238 -8.53 -11.99 -23.05
CA SER A 238 -9.87 -12.17 -23.62
C SER A 238 -10.82 -10.98 -23.33
N GLU A 239 -10.54 -10.22 -22.27
CA GLU A 239 -11.37 -9.11 -21.79
C GLU A 239 -11.01 -7.80 -22.52
N ILE A 240 -11.58 -7.57 -23.70
CA ILE A 240 -11.28 -6.44 -24.61
C ILE A 240 -11.41 -5.07 -23.93
N LYS A 241 -12.30 -4.92 -22.94
CA LYS A 241 -12.46 -3.64 -22.20
C LYS A 241 -11.17 -3.15 -21.54
N PHE A 242 -10.26 -4.05 -21.12
CA PHE A 242 -8.97 -3.68 -20.53
C PHE A 242 -7.96 -3.21 -21.57
N CYS A 243 -8.21 -3.53 -22.87
CA CYS A 243 -7.36 -3.05 -23.96
C CYS A 243 -7.56 -1.56 -24.27
N GLN A 244 -8.69 -0.96 -23.86
CA GLN A 244 -9.02 0.44 -24.19
C GLN A 244 -7.97 1.42 -23.67
N MET A 245 -7.43 1.19 -22.48
CA MET A 245 -6.42 2.03 -21.82
C MET A 245 -5.04 1.38 -21.80
N CYS A 246 -4.86 0.22 -22.47
CA CYS A 246 -3.60 -0.50 -22.46
C CYS A 246 -2.58 0.17 -23.40
N PRO A 247 -1.36 0.50 -22.95
CA PRO A 247 -0.32 1.09 -23.80
C PRO A 247 0.16 0.16 -24.90
N TYR A 248 -0.05 -1.14 -24.75
CA TYR A 248 0.33 -2.19 -25.73
C TYR A 248 -0.79 -2.58 -26.69
N ARG A 249 -1.90 -1.85 -26.68
CA ARG A 249 -3.08 -2.15 -27.51
C ARG A 249 -2.73 -2.37 -28.99
N SER A 250 -1.91 -1.48 -29.54
CA SER A 250 -1.49 -1.54 -30.96
C SER A 250 -0.65 -2.78 -31.28
N LEU A 251 0.22 -3.21 -30.35
CA LEU A 251 1.00 -4.44 -30.51
C LEU A 251 0.11 -5.70 -30.56
N CYS A 252 -0.98 -5.70 -29.81
CA CYS A 252 -1.95 -6.79 -29.77
C CYS A 252 -2.96 -6.75 -30.92
N GLY A 253 -2.93 -5.73 -31.79
CA GLY A 253 -3.90 -5.56 -32.88
C GLY A 253 -5.32 -5.27 -32.39
N ARG A 254 -5.49 -4.60 -31.26
CA ARG A 254 -6.79 -4.39 -30.57
C ARG A 254 -7.16 -2.93 -30.40
#